data_f4c4c8430a6aed91fa92a343e6173340
#
_entry.id   f4c4c8430a6aed91fa92a343e6173340
#
_cell.length_a   1.000
_cell.length_b   1.000
_cell.length_c   1.000
_cell.angle_alpha   90.00
_cell.angle_beta   90.00
_cell.angle_gamma   90.00
#
_symmetry.space_group_name_H-M   'P 1'
#
loop_
_entity.id
_entity.type
_entity.pdbx_description
1 polymer ?
#
loop_
_entity_poly.entity_id
_entity_poly.type
_entity_poly.pdbx_seq_one_letter_code
_entity_poly.pdbx_strand_id
1 'polypeptide(L)'
;MPRYRQSAPNPFLRIWHTLRTRVSLLETSLSPYVTLKKLQSHQWQRSDLIYVLHIINALFWTALMQVPRFPFKLLIPILWLIALLVPLTSQFFLPATPVFSWLITYYSSRYIPVRWRPAVSVTTLPTLESVLYGGNISDILTRYTHPILDIMAWLSYGVLHFTLPVVVAIFLWLFAPKRGLHYWAAAFGYLNWFGVIIQDTFPCAPPCVFTP
;
A
#
# COMPACT_ATOMS: atom_id res chain seq x y z
N MET A 1 -27.65 -49.98 -1.11
CA MET A 1 -26.53 -49.43 -0.30
C MET A 1 -26.82 -47.96 -0.01
N PRO A 2 -27.02 -47.52 1.25
CA PRO A 2 -27.29 -46.13 1.56
C PRO A 2 -25.99 -45.33 1.35
N ARG A 3 -26.02 -44.32 0.48
CA ARG A 3 -24.94 -43.33 0.35
C ARG A 3 -24.92 -42.50 1.63
N TYR A 4 -23.91 -42.70 2.44
CA TYR A 4 -23.60 -41.84 3.60
C TYR A 4 -23.34 -40.45 3.06
N ARG A 5 -24.29 -39.53 3.25
CA ARG A 5 -24.14 -38.12 2.97
C ARG A 5 -23.14 -37.59 4.00
N GLN A 6 -21.86 -37.54 3.64
CA GLN A 6 -20.88 -36.86 4.47
C GLN A 6 -21.38 -35.41 4.65
N SER A 7 -21.81 -35.10 5.84
CA SER A 7 -22.19 -33.74 6.22
C SER A 7 -20.97 -32.85 5.96
N ALA A 8 -21.17 -31.78 5.17
CA ALA A 8 -20.10 -30.83 4.89
C ALA A 8 -19.53 -30.33 6.23
N PRO A 9 -18.19 -30.35 6.41
CA PRO A 9 -17.58 -29.94 7.64
C PRO A 9 -17.97 -28.49 7.96
N ASN A 10 -18.26 -28.21 9.24
CA ASN A 10 -18.62 -26.90 9.73
C ASN A 10 -17.68 -25.83 9.17
N PRO A 11 -18.16 -24.74 8.53
CA PRO A 11 -17.33 -23.72 7.90
C PRO A 11 -16.30 -23.13 8.86
N PHE A 12 -16.63 -23.02 10.13
CA PHE A 12 -15.71 -22.54 11.17
C PHE A 12 -14.52 -23.50 11.36
N LEU A 13 -14.77 -24.82 11.38
CA LEU A 13 -13.69 -25.81 11.47
C LEU A 13 -12.79 -25.81 10.23
N ARG A 14 -13.34 -25.55 9.04
CA ARG A 14 -12.56 -25.43 7.81
C ARG A 14 -11.62 -24.21 7.86
N ILE A 15 -12.13 -23.06 8.32
CA ILE A 15 -11.33 -21.85 8.50
C ILE A 15 -10.22 -22.10 9.53
N TRP A 16 -10.57 -22.70 10.67
CA TRP A 16 -9.60 -23.04 11.71
C TRP A 16 -8.49 -23.98 11.24
N HIS A 17 -8.85 -25.04 10.53
CA HIS A 17 -7.87 -25.97 9.96
C HIS A 17 -6.98 -25.28 8.92
N THR A 18 -7.55 -24.43 8.06
CA THR A 18 -6.79 -23.66 7.08
C THR A 18 -5.80 -22.73 7.76
N LEU A 19 -6.26 -21.97 8.78
CA LEU A 19 -5.39 -21.08 9.54
C LEU A 19 -4.25 -21.85 10.19
N ARG A 20 -4.58 -22.92 10.93
CA ARG A 20 -3.57 -23.75 11.62
C ARG A 20 -2.52 -24.30 10.63
N THR A 21 -2.97 -24.82 9.50
CA THR A 21 -2.07 -25.34 8.45
C THR A 21 -1.19 -24.22 7.87
N ARG A 22 -1.75 -23.04 7.62
CA ARG A 22 -1.00 -21.90 7.09
C ARG A 22 0.02 -21.37 8.08
N VAL A 23 -0.37 -21.19 9.34
CA VAL A 23 0.53 -20.76 10.41
C VAL A 23 1.69 -21.76 10.61
N SER A 24 1.43 -23.07 10.51
CA SER A 24 2.49 -24.08 10.61
C SER A 24 3.44 -24.11 9.41
N LEU A 25 3.07 -23.51 8.28
CA LEU A 25 3.93 -23.36 7.09
C LEU A 25 4.75 -22.05 7.09
N LEU A 26 4.51 -21.18 8.07
CA LEU A 26 5.31 -19.96 8.22
C LEU A 26 6.70 -20.32 8.74
N GLU A 27 7.69 -19.65 8.20
CA GLU A 27 9.04 -19.71 8.72
C GLU A 27 9.11 -18.91 10.03
N THR A 28 9.28 -19.57 11.15
CA THR A 28 9.30 -18.93 12.48
C THR A 28 10.70 -18.53 12.95
N SER A 29 11.73 -18.80 12.13
CA SER A 29 13.11 -18.43 12.47
C SER A 29 13.26 -16.92 12.60
N LEU A 30 13.91 -16.48 13.66
CA LEU A 30 14.31 -15.09 13.91
C LEU A 30 15.77 -14.81 13.51
N SER A 31 16.51 -15.83 13.07
CA SER A 31 17.92 -15.68 12.73
C SER A 31 18.12 -15.06 11.35
N PRO A 32 18.71 -13.86 11.25
CA PRO A 32 19.03 -13.21 9.96
C PRO A 32 19.95 -14.05 9.07
N TYR A 33 20.76 -14.93 9.67
CA TYR A 33 21.67 -15.82 8.94
C TYR A 33 20.95 -16.72 7.93
N VAL A 34 19.73 -17.16 8.26
CA VAL A 34 18.90 -17.98 7.35
C VAL A 34 18.55 -17.20 6.08
N THR A 35 18.17 -15.93 6.21
CA THR A 35 17.87 -15.05 5.06
C THR A 35 19.14 -14.76 4.26
N LEU A 36 20.24 -14.46 4.91
CA LEU A 36 21.53 -14.22 4.24
C LEU A 36 21.99 -15.44 3.44
N LYS A 37 21.87 -16.63 4.01
CA LYS A 37 22.20 -17.88 3.30
C LYS A 37 21.30 -18.09 2.07
N LYS A 38 19.99 -17.81 2.18
CA LYS A 38 19.07 -17.86 1.05
C LYS A 38 19.45 -16.84 -0.03
N LEU A 39 19.85 -15.64 0.36
CA LEU A 39 20.28 -14.59 -0.55
C LEU A 39 21.57 -14.94 -1.28
N GLN A 40 22.56 -15.55 -0.59
CA GLN A 40 23.80 -16.02 -1.20
C GLN A 40 23.57 -17.13 -2.24
N SER A 41 22.58 -17.99 -2.01
CA SER A 41 22.21 -19.06 -2.97
C SER A 41 21.21 -18.62 -4.03
N HIS A 42 20.76 -17.35 -3.99
CA HIS A 42 19.76 -16.83 -4.93
C HIS A 42 20.37 -16.64 -6.33
N GLN A 43 19.68 -17.19 -7.34
CA GLN A 43 20.04 -16.97 -8.74
C GLN A 43 19.38 -15.67 -9.23
N TRP A 44 20.18 -14.64 -9.40
CA TRP A 44 19.72 -13.32 -9.80
C TRP A 44 19.08 -13.34 -11.20
N GLN A 45 17.88 -12.80 -11.30
CA GLN A 45 17.10 -12.67 -12.52
C GLN A 45 16.91 -11.18 -12.87
N ARG A 46 16.58 -10.90 -14.14
CA ARG A 46 16.28 -9.52 -14.57
C ARG A 46 15.09 -8.91 -13.81
N SER A 47 14.13 -9.74 -13.38
CA SER A 47 13.01 -9.32 -12.54
C SER A 47 13.44 -8.75 -11.19
N ASP A 48 14.62 -9.15 -10.68
CA ASP A 48 15.10 -8.71 -9.37
C ASP A 48 15.62 -7.26 -9.40
N LEU A 49 15.85 -6.70 -10.60
CA LEU A 49 16.20 -5.29 -10.76
C LEU A 49 15.16 -4.34 -10.18
N ILE A 50 13.91 -4.79 -10.03
CA ILE A 50 12.86 -4.00 -9.37
C ILE A 50 13.22 -3.66 -7.92
N TYR A 51 13.92 -4.55 -7.22
CA TYR A 51 14.37 -4.29 -5.85
C TYR A 51 15.46 -3.22 -5.78
N VAL A 52 16.30 -3.12 -6.81
CA VAL A 52 17.28 -2.02 -6.93
C VAL A 52 16.55 -0.68 -7.07
N LEU A 53 15.48 -0.64 -7.87
CA LEU A 53 14.64 0.56 -7.99
C LEU A 53 14.02 0.95 -6.63
N HIS A 54 13.52 -0.03 -5.87
CA HIS A 54 12.97 0.23 -4.53
C HIS A 54 14.03 0.75 -3.55
N ILE A 55 15.25 0.23 -3.60
CA ILE A 55 16.37 0.72 -2.77
C ILE A 55 16.70 2.17 -3.14
N ILE A 56 16.85 2.46 -4.42
CA ILE A 56 17.13 3.83 -4.90
C ILE A 56 16.01 4.78 -4.47
N ASN A 57 14.75 4.38 -4.64
CA ASN A 57 13.58 5.14 -4.20
C ASN A 57 13.62 5.42 -2.69
N ALA A 58 13.88 4.39 -1.87
CA ALA A 58 13.96 4.53 -0.43
C ALA A 58 15.09 5.46 0.02
N LEU A 59 16.28 5.34 -0.59
CA LEU A 59 17.42 6.19 -0.27
C LEU A 59 17.16 7.64 -0.68
N PHE A 60 16.64 7.87 -1.89
CA PHE A 60 16.32 9.19 -2.39
C PHE A 60 15.33 9.93 -1.48
N TRP A 61 14.20 9.29 -1.17
CA TRP A 61 13.18 9.90 -0.33
C TRP A 61 13.59 10.06 1.13
N THR A 62 14.35 9.11 1.68
CA THR A 62 14.93 9.28 3.03
C THR A 62 15.93 10.44 3.08
N ALA A 63 16.70 10.65 2.03
CA ALA A 63 17.62 11.79 1.95
C ALA A 63 16.86 13.13 1.93
N LEU A 64 15.78 13.21 1.14
CA LEU A 64 14.95 14.41 0.98
C LEU A 64 14.10 14.71 2.21
N MET A 65 13.72 13.68 2.98
CA MET A 65 12.89 13.79 4.17
C MET A 65 13.50 14.71 5.23
N GLN A 66 12.70 15.65 5.76
CA GLN A 66 13.14 16.60 6.80
C GLN A 66 12.64 16.20 8.19
N VAL A 67 11.52 15.49 8.28
CA VAL A 67 10.95 14.98 9.54
C VAL A 67 10.71 13.48 9.37
N PRO A 68 11.23 12.63 10.27
CA PRO A 68 12.11 12.95 11.40
C PRO A 68 13.48 13.46 10.95
N ARG A 69 14.13 14.28 11.81
CA ARG A 69 15.47 14.81 11.52
C ARG A 69 16.54 13.73 11.67
N PHE A 70 17.72 13.98 11.06
CA PHE A 70 18.90 13.17 11.32
C PHE A 70 19.27 13.20 12.82
N PRO A 71 19.65 12.06 13.46
CA PRO A 71 19.85 10.73 12.85
C PRO A 71 18.56 9.87 12.77
N PHE A 72 17.44 10.30 13.35
CA PHE A 72 16.22 9.47 13.51
C PHE A 72 15.61 9.01 12.17
N LYS A 73 15.77 9.79 11.10
CA LYS A 73 15.28 9.36 9.76
C LYS A 73 15.94 8.08 9.26
N LEU A 74 17.16 7.75 9.75
CA LEU A 74 17.83 6.51 9.38
C LEU A 74 17.19 5.27 10.00
N LEU A 75 16.36 5.44 11.04
CA LEU A 75 15.60 4.32 11.61
C LEU A 75 14.64 3.71 10.58
N ILE A 76 14.12 4.48 9.62
CA ILE A 76 13.18 3.99 8.62
C ILE A 76 13.84 2.90 7.75
N PRO A 77 14.93 3.17 7.01
CA PRO A 77 15.59 2.13 6.22
C PRO A 77 16.22 1.03 7.09
N ILE A 78 16.68 1.33 8.30
CA ILE A 78 17.24 0.33 9.22
C ILE A 78 16.16 -0.66 9.67
N LEU A 79 15.02 -0.19 10.15
CA LEU A 79 13.90 -1.05 10.56
C LEU A 79 13.36 -1.86 9.38
N TRP A 80 13.30 -1.24 8.20
CA TRP A 80 12.94 -1.95 6.98
C TRP A 80 13.92 -3.07 6.66
N LEU A 81 15.22 -2.80 6.72
CA LEU A 81 16.27 -3.80 6.50
C LEU A 81 16.17 -4.94 7.50
N ILE A 82 15.94 -4.63 8.78
CA ILE A 82 15.74 -5.65 9.84
C ILE A 82 14.52 -6.51 9.49
N ALA A 83 13.41 -5.89 9.10
CA ALA A 83 12.19 -6.59 8.72
C ALA A 83 12.37 -7.53 7.51
N LEU A 84 13.26 -7.17 6.58
CA LEU A 84 13.62 -8.02 5.44
C LEU A 84 14.63 -9.12 5.80
N LEU A 85 15.51 -8.89 6.77
CA LEU A 85 16.53 -9.86 7.17
C LEU A 85 15.98 -10.96 8.08
N VAL A 86 14.99 -10.67 8.91
CA VAL A 86 14.37 -11.67 9.80
C VAL A 86 13.42 -12.54 8.99
N PRO A 87 13.60 -13.90 8.91
CA PRO A 87 12.77 -14.78 8.07
C PRO A 87 11.28 -14.70 8.35
N LEU A 88 10.89 -14.58 9.62
CA LEU A 88 9.48 -14.48 10.01
C LEU A 88 8.81 -13.25 9.39
N THR A 89 9.44 -12.10 9.48
CA THR A 89 8.88 -10.83 8.97
C THR A 89 9.10 -10.67 7.48
N SER A 90 10.20 -11.18 6.92
CA SER A 90 10.51 -11.06 5.49
C SER A 90 9.43 -11.69 4.59
N GLN A 91 8.75 -12.73 5.06
CA GLN A 91 7.66 -13.36 4.31
C GLN A 91 6.48 -12.41 4.03
N PHE A 92 6.27 -11.41 4.88
CA PHE A 92 5.28 -10.37 4.71
C PHE A 92 5.87 -9.13 4.04
N PHE A 93 7.02 -8.65 4.56
CA PHE A 93 7.58 -7.37 4.15
C PHE A 93 8.22 -7.39 2.76
N LEU A 94 8.78 -8.52 2.32
CA LEU A 94 9.36 -8.61 0.98
C LEU A 94 8.30 -8.47 -0.12
N PRO A 95 7.16 -9.20 -0.10
CA PRO A 95 6.06 -8.95 -1.03
C PRO A 95 5.47 -7.55 -0.92
N ALA A 96 5.45 -6.96 0.29
CA ALA A 96 4.88 -5.64 0.56
C ALA A 96 5.82 -4.47 0.17
N THR A 97 7.03 -4.74 -0.32
CA THR A 97 8.00 -3.69 -0.71
C THR A 97 7.42 -2.62 -1.63
N PRO A 98 6.59 -2.90 -2.67
CA PRO A 98 5.97 -1.86 -3.48
C PRO A 98 5.08 -0.91 -2.68
N VAL A 99 4.34 -1.43 -1.69
CA VAL A 99 3.48 -0.63 -0.81
C VAL A 99 4.32 0.33 0.02
N PHE A 100 5.44 -0.13 0.57
CA PHE A 100 6.33 0.73 1.35
C PHE A 100 7.07 1.75 0.48
N SER A 101 7.40 1.41 -0.76
CA SER A 101 7.93 2.37 -1.73
C SER A 101 6.93 3.48 -2.03
N TRP A 102 5.65 3.14 -2.19
CA TRP A 102 4.60 4.13 -2.27
C TRP A 102 4.51 4.99 -1.01
N LEU A 103 4.44 4.38 0.18
CA LEU A 103 4.29 5.11 1.44
C LEU A 103 5.43 6.11 1.69
N ILE A 104 6.69 5.72 1.45
CA ILE A 104 7.83 6.62 1.64
C ILE A 104 7.80 7.76 0.61
N THR A 105 7.43 7.48 -0.65
CA THR A 105 7.27 8.49 -1.70
C THR A 105 6.17 9.48 -1.31
N TYR A 106 4.97 8.99 -0.97
CA TYR A 106 3.82 9.80 -0.55
C TYR A 106 4.14 10.70 0.64
N TYR A 107 4.76 10.11 1.69
CA TYR A 107 5.12 10.88 2.87
C TYR A 107 6.16 11.96 2.57
N SER A 108 7.15 11.64 1.74
CA SER A 108 8.32 12.49 1.53
C SER A 108 8.13 13.50 0.41
N SER A 109 7.15 13.33 -0.49
CA SER A 109 6.86 14.26 -1.59
C SER A 109 6.56 15.68 -1.09
N ARG A 110 6.00 15.82 0.12
CA ARG A 110 5.78 17.11 0.78
C ARG A 110 7.07 17.92 1.02
N TYR A 111 8.24 17.27 1.02
CA TYR A 111 9.54 17.90 1.22
C TYR A 111 10.24 18.30 -0.09
N ILE A 112 9.61 18.06 -1.24
CA ILE A 112 10.11 18.56 -2.53
C ILE A 112 10.22 20.09 -2.43
N PRO A 113 11.39 20.68 -2.74
CA PRO A 113 11.57 22.14 -2.70
C PRO A 113 10.55 22.86 -3.57
N VAL A 114 9.99 23.97 -3.10
CA VAL A 114 8.95 24.75 -3.81
C VAL A 114 9.37 25.11 -5.23
N ARG A 115 10.65 25.43 -5.45
CA ARG A 115 11.22 25.76 -6.75
C ARG A 115 11.16 24.62 -7.78
N TRP A 116 10.97 23.37 -7.32
CA TRP A 116 10.88 22.19 -8.18
C TRP A 116 9.45 21.71 -8.38
N ARG A 117 8.50 22.29 -7.63
CA ARG A 117 7.09 21.91 -7.75
C ARG A 117 6.46 22.57 -8.97
N PRO A 118 5.78 21.82 -9.82
CA PRO A 118 4.94 22.40 -10.86
C PRO A 118 3.85 23.30 -10.27
N ALA A 119 3.36 24.26 -11.08
CA ALA A 119 2.22 25.06 -10.68
C ALA A 119 0.95 24.18 -10.55
N VAL A 120 0.18 24.41 -9.49
CA VAL A 120 -1.08 23.68 -9.26
C VAL A 120 -2.14 24.18 -10.27
N SER A 121 -2.68 23.27 -11.08
CA SER A 121 -3.79 23.59 -11.95
C SER A 121 -5.09 23.64 -11.15
N VAL A 122 -5.76 24.77 -11.19
CA VAL A 122 -7.06 24.98 -10.52
C VAL A 122 -8.23 24.80 -11.49
N THR A 123 -7.97 24.73 -12.78
CA THR A 123 -9.01 24.69 -13.82
C THR A 123 -9.19 23.30 -14.44
N THR A 124 -8.16 22.45 -14.42
CA THR A 124 -8.18 21.17 -15.15
C THR A 124 -9.32 20.28 -14.71
N LEU A 125 -9.47 20.02 -13.40
CA LEU A 125 -10.49 19.11 -12.90
C LEU A 125 -11.92 19.70 -13.04
N PRO A 126 -12.19 20.98 -12.68
CA PRO A 126 -13.51 21.58 -12.93
C PRO A 126 -13.91 21.61 -14.41
N THR A 127 -12.95 21.90 -15.30
CA THR A 127 -13.21 21.84 -16.76
C THR A 127 -13.54 20.42 -17.20
N LEU A 128 -12.77 19.42 -16.71
CA LEU A 128 -13.03 18.03 -17.05
C LEU A 128 -14.41 17.57 -16.56
N GLU A 129 -14.82 17.94 -15.35
CA GLU A 129 -16.18 17.67 -14.84
C GLU A 129 -17.23 18.31 -15.72
N SER A 130 -17.05 19.57 -16.09
CA SER A 130 -18.00 20.30 -16.95
C SER A 130 -18.14 19.66 -18.34
N VAL A 131 -17.04 19.15 -18.91
CA VAL A 131 -17.05 18.46 -20.20
C VAL A 131 -17.72 17.09 -20.11
N LEU A 132 -17.43 16.32 -19.06
CA LEU A 132 -17.93 14.95 -18.90
C LEU A 132 -19.39 14.89 -18.44
N TYR A 133 -19.79 15.80 -17.57
CA TYR A 133 -21.07 15.75 -16.87
C TYR A 133 -21.98 16.94 -17.17
N GLY A 134 -21.54 17.90 -17.97
CA GLY A 134 -22.30 19.11 -18.28
C GLY A 134 -22.35 20.15 -17.17
N GLY A 135 -21.61 19.97 -16.10
CA GLY A 135 -21.55 20.89 -14.95
C GLY A 135 -20.55 20.46 -13.90
N ASN A 136 -20.28 21.33 -12.93
CA ASN A 136 -19.41 21.03 -11.79
C ASN A 136 -20.18 20.22 -10.73
N ILE A 137 -20.13 18.89 -10.83
CA ILE A 137 -20.85 17.99 -9.93
C ILE A 137 -20.29 18.07 -8.51
N SER A 138 -18.98 18.27 -8.36
CA SER A 138 -18.35 18.41 -7.05
C SER A 138 -18.90 19.62 -6.29
N ASP A 139 -19.12 20.74 -6.95
CA ASP A 139 -19.76 21.93 -6.35
C ASP A 139 -21.21 21.65 -5.96
N ILE A 140 -21.97 20.99 -6.81
CA ILE A 140 -23.36 20.63 -6.54
C ILE A 140 -23.43 19.72 -5.31
N LEU A 141 -22.61 18.66 -5.25
CA LEU A 141 -22.62 17.68 -4.17
C LEU A 141 -22.21 18.27 -2.81
N THR A 142 -21.27 19.22 -2.78
CA THR A 142 -20.84 19.87 -1.53
C THR A 142 -21.92 20.72 -0.88
N ARG A 143 -22.96 21.12 -1.62
CA ARG A 143 -24.11 21.86 -1.10
C ARG A 143 -25.14 20.96 -0.39
N TYR A 144 -25.10 19.66 -0.62
CA TYR A 144 -25.99 18.69 0.02
C TYR A 144 -25.33 18.06 1.23
N THR A 145 -25.42 18.76 2.37
CA THR A 145 -24.93 18.23 3.65
C THR A 145 -26.07 17.55 4.40
N HIS A 146 -25.82 16.32 4.86
CA HIS A 146 -26.76 15.57 5.68
C HIS A 146 -25.98 14.68 6.67
N PRO A 147 -26.27 14.70 7.98
CA PRO A 147 -25.47 13.98 8.98
C PRO A 147 -25.23 12.49 8.67
N ILE A 148 -26.24 11.82 8.11
CA ILE A 148 -26.11 10.38 7.76
C ILE A 148 -25.15 10.22 6.57
N LEU A 149 -25.23 11.05 5.55
CA LEU A 149 -24.34 11.00 4.39
C LEU A 149 -22.91 11.36 4.79
N ASP A 150 -22.73 12.33 5.68
CA ASP A 150 -21.42 12.75 6.18
C ASP A 150 -20.78 11.63 7.00
N ILE A 151 -21.54 10.93 7.85
CA ILE A 151 -21.05 9.76 8.59
C ILE A 151 -20.71 8.61 7.62
N MET A 152 -21.51 8.35 6.60
CA MET A 152 -21.23 7.30 5.61
C MET A 152 -19.96 7.64 4.81
N ALA A 153 -19.80 8.88 4.37
CA ALA A 153 -18.61 9.35 3.67
C ALA A 153 -17.38 9.25 4.57
N TRP A 154 -17.48 9.71 5.83
CA TRP A 154 -16.40 9.60 6.80
C TRP A 154 -16.03 8.15 7.11
N LEU A 155 -17.01 7.26 7.32
CA LEU A 155 -16.75 5.85 7.55
C LEU A 155 -16.05 5.20 6.36
N SER A 156 -16.52 5.47 5.16
CA SER A 156 -15.96 4.88 3.93
C SER A 156 -14.56 5.40 3.64
N TYR A 157 -14.36 6.71 3.69
CA TYR A 157 -13.11 7.35 3.33
C TYR A 157 -12.14 7.51 4.51
N GLY A 158 -12.65 7.89 5.68
CA GLY A 158 -11.81 8.11 6.86
C GLY A 158 -11.39 6.83 7.57
N VAL A 159 -12.21 5.78 7.55
CA VAL A 159 -11.94 4.53 8.27
C VAL A 159 -11.62 3.38 7.31
N LEU A 160 -12.58 2.99 6.46
CA LEU A 160 -12.43 1.80 5.62
C LEU A 160 -11.31 1.94 4.59
N HIS A 161 -11.13 3.11 4.01
CA HIS A 161 -10.08 3.36 3.03
C HIS A 161 -8.67 3.07 3.59
N PHE A 162 -8.42 3.38 4.85
CA PHE A 162 -7.12 3.13 5.49
C PHE A 162 -6.99 1.73 6.12
N THR A 163 -8.08 1.20 6.68
CA THR A 163 -8.02 -0.07 7.41
C THR A 163 -8.17 -1.28 6.48
N LEU A 164 -9.01 -1.20 5.46
CA LEU A 164 -9.32 -2.32 4.57
C LEU A 164 -8.09 -2.88 3.86
N PRO A 165 -7.17 -2.07 3.30
CA PRO A 165 -5.96 -2.59 2.68
C PRO A 165 -5.10 -3.43 3.62
N VAL A 166 -4.98 -3.00 4.89
CA VAL A 166 -4.22 -3.73 5.92
C VAL A 166 -4.90 -5.05 6.25
N VAL A 167 -6.21 -5.03 6.46
CA VAL A 167 -7.01 -6.23 6.73
C VAL A 167 -6.91 -7.23 5.58
N VAL A 168 -7.02 -6.76 4.33
CA VAL A 168 -6.87 -7.60 3.13
C VAL A 168 -5.47 -8.19 3.06
N ALA A 169 -4.42 -7.41 3.32
CA ALA A 169 -3.05 -7.90 3.31
C ALA A 169 -2.82 -9.02 4.33
N ILE A 170 -3.30 -8.82 5.58
CA ILE A 170 -3.21 -9.83 6.65
C ILE A 170 -4.02 -11.07 6.27
N PHE A 171 -5.23 -10.89 5.75
CA PHE A 171 -6.08 -11.99 5.31
C PHE A 171 -5.41 -12.82 4.21
N LEU A 172 -4.85 -12.16 3.19
CA LEU A 172 -4.14 -12.82 2.10
C LEU A 172 -2.87 -13.53 2.61
N TRP A 173 -2.16 -12.94 3.54
CA TRP A 173 -0.98 -13.57 4.13
C TRP A 173 -1.30 -14.86 4.87
N LEU A 174 -2.40 -14.88 5.65
CA LEU A 174 -2.78 -16.01 6.48
C LEU A 174 -3.53 -17.10 5.70
N PHE A 175 -4.38 -16.74 4.74
CA PHE A 175 -5.32 -17.68 4.12
C PHE A 175 -5.07 -17.96 2.65
N ALA A 176 -4.49 -17.02 1.90
CA ALA A 176 -4.24 -17.18 0.48
C ALA A 176 -2.92 -17.94 0.19
N PRO A 177 -2.74 -18.50 -1.01
CA PRO A 177 -1.44 -18.96 -1.48
C PRO A 177 -0.40 -17.83 -1.38
N LYS A 178 0.89 -18.18 -1.15
CA LYS A 178 1.99 -17.19 -1.00
C LYS A 178 2.01 -16.12 -2.11
N ARG A 179 1.62 -16.49 -3.34
CA ARG A 179 1.52 -15.56 -4.47
C ARG A 179 0.40 -14.52 -4.34
N GLY A 180 -0.67 -14.82 -3.59
CA GLY A 180 -1.82 -13.90 -3.43
C GLY A 180 -1.43 -12.57 -2.81
N LEU A 181 -0.71 -12.59 -1.71
CA LEU A 181 -0.18 -11.37 -1.07
C LEU A 181 0.76 -10.61 -2.03
N HIS A 182 1.63 -11.35 -2.73
CA HIS A 182 2.59 -10.73 -3.66
C HIS A 182 1.89 -9.97 -4.79
N TYR A 183 0.92 -10.59 -5.46
CA TYR A 183 0.16 -9.92 -6.54
C TYR A 183 -0.65 -8.72 -6.03
N TRP A 184 -1.31 -8.89 -4.90
CA TRP A 184 -2.09 -7.81 -4.32
C TRP A 184 -1.20 -6.62 -3.91
N ALA A 185 -0.11 -6.90 -3.21
CA ALA A 185 0.81 -5.86 -2.74
C ALA A 185 1.51 -5.14 -3.90
N ALA A 186 1.86 -5.88 -4.98
CA ALA A 186 2.40 -5.29 -6.18
C ALA A 186 1.36 -4.39 -6.88
N ALA A 187 0.15 -4.88 -7.12
CA ALA A 187 -0.91 -4.11 -7.76
C ALA A 187 -1.27 -2.86 -6.94
N PHE A 188 -1.52 -3.03 -5.64
CA PHE A 188 -1.87 -1.93 -4.75
C PHE A 188 -0.72 -0.92 -4.61
N GLY A 189 0.50 -1.41 -4.38
CA GLY A 189 1.68 -0.56 -4.18
C GLY A 189 2.04 0.24 -5.43
N TYR A 190 2.13 -0.39 -6.59
CA TYR A 190 2.51 0.30 -7.83
C TYR A 190 1.41 1.25 -8.32
N LEU A 191 0.13 0.88 -8.21
CA LEU A 191 -0.97 1.76 -8.60
C LEU A 191 -0.94 3.07 -7.78
N ASN A 192 -0.79 2.95 -6.46
CA ASN A 192 -0.72 4.10 -5.58
C ASN A 192 0.60 4.89 -5.77
N TRP A 193 1.73 4.20 -5.96
CA TRP A 193 3.01 4.86 -6.24
C TRP A 193 2.95 5.69 -7.52
N PHE A 194 2.39 5.13 -8.58
CA PHE A 194 2.18 5.83 -9.84
C PHE A 194 1.23 7.04 -9.67
N GLY A 195 0.18 6.88 -8.87
CA GLY A 195 -0.73 7.97 -8.50
C GLY A 195 0.00 9.14 -7.83
N VAL A 196 0.92 8.88 -6.90
CA VAL A 196 1.73 9.95 -6.28
C VAL A 196 2.65 10.63 -7.29
N ILE A 197 3.29 9.87 -8.18
CA ILE A 197 4.13 10.46 -9.23
C ILE A 197 3.32 11.39 -10.14
N ILE A 198 2.09 10.98 -10.51
CA ILE A 198 1.20 11.85 -11.29
C ILE A 198 0.84 13.11 -10.50
N GLN A 199 0.49 12.99 -9.22
CA GLN A 199 0.16 14.15 -8.38
C GLN A 199 1.34 15.10 -8.21
N ASP A 200 2.57 14.59 -8.12
CA ASP A 200 3.76 15.41 -7.99
C ASP A 200 4.16 16.09 -9.32
N THR A 201 3.85 15.47 -10.47
CA THR A 201 4.20 15.99 -11.80
C THR A 201 3.09 16.85 -12.41
N PHE A 202 1.83 16.57 -12.10
CA PHE A 202 0.64 17.27 -12.59
C PHE A 202 -0.31 17.61 -11.44
N PRO A 203 0.10 18.47 -10.50
CA PRO A 203 -0.73 18.77 -9.35
C PRO A 203 -1.99 19.54 -9.78
N CYS A 204 -3.15 18.99 -9.42
CA CYS A 204 -4.45 19.62 -9.65
C CYS A 204 -5.14 19.88 -8.31
N ALA A 205 -5.78 21.03 -8.19
CA ALA A 205 -6.64 21.32 -7.04
C ALA A 205 -7.95 20.55 -7.16
N PRO A 206 -8.52 20.07 -6.04
CA PRO A 206 -9.85 19.46 -6.04
C PRO A 206 -10.90 20.46 -6.54
N PRO A 207 -11.92 20.03 -7.30
CA PRO A 207 -12.91 20.92 -7.87
C PRO A 207 -13.70 21.75 -6.85
N CYS A 208 -13.88 21.21 -5.63
CA CYS A 208 -14.64 21.83 -4.55
C CYS A 208 -13.91 23.00 -3.82
N VAL A 209 -12.64 23.24 -4.12
CA VAL A 209 -11.84 24.26 -3.39
C VAL A 209 -12.12 25.69 -3.89
N PHE A 210 -12.73 25.84 -5.05
CA PHE A 210 -12.89 27.12 -5.76
C PHE A 210 -14.36 27.55 -5.97
N THR A 211 -15.26 27.11 -5.11
CA THR A 211 -16.59 27.71 -5.04
C THR A 211 -16.52 28.99 -4.23
N PRO A 212 -16.84 30.17 -4.82
CA PRO A 212 -16.88 31.43 -4.09
C PRO A 212 -17.95 31.42 -3.01
#